data_eb120f425ab3404d88bf224186409001
#
_entry.id   eb120f425ab3404d88bf224186409001
#
_cell.length_a   1.000
_cell.length_b   1.000
_cell.length_c   1.000
_cell.angle_alpha   90.00
_cell.angle_beta   90.00
_cell.angle_gamma   90.00
#
_symmetry.space_group_name_H-M   'P 1'
#
loop_
_entity.id
_entity.type
_entity.pdbx_description
1 polymer ?
#
loop_
_entity_poly.entity_id
_entity_poly.type
_entity_poly.pdbx_seq_one_letter_code
_entity_poly.pdbx_strand_id
1 'polypeptide(L)'
;MNKKKSNSKKAVMIGCGFVGSASVFALMQSGLFTEIALIDADKNKADGEAMDISHGIPFASPMKIYAGDYDDVADAAIVIISAGAGQKPGETRLDLVNKNVAIFKSIIPEITKREFGGILLVVANPVDILTQVAIKLSGLPEERVIGSGTVLDSARLRSKLGQHLSVDSRSVHAFIVGEHGD
;
A
#
# COMPACT_ATOMS: atom_id res chain seq x y z
N MET A 1 -15.94 -6.18 25.02
CA MET A 1 -15.35 -5.04 24.28
C MET A 1 -16.14 -4.84 22.99
N ASN A 2 -16.68 -3.64 22.76
CA ASN A 2 -17.36 -3.36 21.49
C ASN A 2 -16.32 -3.32 20.37
N LYS A 3 -16.34 -4.28 19.44
CA LYS A 3 -15.56 -4.17 18.22
C LYS A 3 -15.92 -2.85 17.51
N LYS A 4 -14.94 -1.99 17.27
CA LYS A 4 -15.14 -0.84 16.40
C LYS A 4 -15.72 -1.34 15.08
N LYS A 5 -16.86 -0.78 14.65
CA LYS A 5 -17.48 -1.17 13.39
C LYS A 5 -16.55 -0.77 12.24
N SER A 6 -16.18 -1.73 11.40
CA SER A 6 -15.31 -1.45 10.25
C SER A 6 -15.92 -0.34 9.37
N ASN A 7 -15.12 0.67 9.05
CA ASN A 7 -15.48 1.71 8.08
C ASN A 7 -15.05 1.25 6.68
N SER A 8 -15.98 0.73 5.89
CA SER A 8 -15.73 0.23 4.54
C SER A 8 -15.15 1.29 3.57
N LYS A 9 -15.12 2.55 3.98
CA LYS A 9 -14.62 3.69 3.22
C LYS A 9 -13.34 4.31 3.80
N LYS A 10 -12.68 3.62 4.75
CA LYS A 10 -11.43 4.06 5.35
C LYS A 10 -10.25 3.22 4.85
N ALA A 11 -9.19 3.86 4.43
CA ALA A 11 -7.90 3.26 4.13
C ALA A 11 -6.82 3.79 5.07
N VAL A 12 -5.81 2.99 5.34
CA VAL A 12 -4.59 3.40 6.04
C VAL A 12 -3.40 3.13 5.13
N MET A 13 -2.56 4.13 4.91
CA MET A 13 -1.30 4.01 4.19
C MET A 13 -0.15 4.01 5.18
N ILE A 14 0.65 2.95 5.20
CA ILE A 14 1.87 2.84 6.00
C ILE A 14 3.08 2.97 5.09
N GLY A 15 3.83 4.05 5.29
CA GLY A 15 4.93 4.48 4.46
C GLY A 15 4.53 5.61 3.51
N CYS A 16 5.06 6.83 3.78
CA CYS A 16 4.81 8.04 3.00
C CYS A 16 6.00 8.38 2.10
N GLY A 17 6.62 7.35 1.49
CA GLY A 17 7.59 7.51 0.42
C GLY A 17 6.92 7.83 -0.91
N PHE A 18 7.69 7.93 -1.99
CA PHE A 18 7.17 8.26 -3.33
C PHE A 18 5.99 7.37 -3.75
N VAL A 19 6.06 6.06 -3.48
CA VAL A 19 4.99 5.13 -3.83
C VAL A 19 3.75 5.37 -2.96
N GLY A 20 3.93 5.52 -1.64
CA GLY A 20 2.82 5.76 -0.71
C GLY A 20 2.08 7.06 -1.02
N SER A 21 2.82 8.17 -1.13
CA SER A 21 2.23 9.50 -1.42
C SER A 21 1.54 9.55 -2.78
N ALA A 22 2.17 8.99 -3.83
CA ALA A 22 1.55 8.89 -5.15
C ALA A 22 0.28 8.01 -5.13
N SER A 23 0.29 6.92 -4.37
CA SER A 23 -0.89 6.05 -4.21
C SER A 23 -2.02 6.77 -3.49
N VAL A 24 -1.74 7.49 -2.40
CA VAL A 24 -2.75 8.27 -1.67
C VAL A 24 -3.35 9.36 -2.58
N PHE A 25 -2.51 10.06 -3.36
CA PHE A 25 -3.00 11.05 -4.32
C PHE A 25 -3.93 10.41 -5.36
N ALA A 26 -3.56 9.26 -5.93
CA ALA A 26 -4.40 8.54 -6.89
C ALA A 26 -5.72 8.05 -6.23
N LEU A 27 -5.68 7.57 -5.00
CA LEU A 27 -6.86 7.15 -4.23
C LEU A 27 -7.78 8.34 -3.93
N MET A 28 -7.22 9.51 -3.63
CA MET A 28 -7.99 10.75 -3.47
C MET A 28 -8.77 11.08 -4.76
N GLN A 29 -8.08 11.03 -5.90
CA GLN A 29 -8.72 11.29 -7.20
C GLN A 29 -9.80 10.25 -7.56
N SER A 30 -9.64 9.00 -7.13
CA SER A 30 -10.58 7.92 -7.45
C SER A 30 -11.92 8.01 -6.74
N GLY A 31 -11.99 8.71 -5.60
CA GLY A 31 -13.19 8.77 -4.76
C GLY A 31 -13.61 7.44 -4.13
N LEU A 32 -12.73 6.42 -4.12
CA LEU A 32 -13.03 5.10 -3.55
C LEU A 32 -13.21 5.14 -2.03
N PHE A 33 -12.49 6.05 -1.37
CA PHE A 33 -12.51 6.21 0.09
C PHE A 33 -13.04 7.58 0.48
N THR A 34 -13.55 7.68 1.69
CA THR A 34 -13.93 8.94 2.34
C THR A 34 -12.96 9.35 3.43
N GLU A 35 -12.05 8.43 3.80
CA GLU A 35 -11.07 8.67 4.85
C GLU A 35 -9.77 7.91 4.52
N ILE A 36 -8.64 8.61 4.59
CA ILE A 36 -7.30 8.02 4.42
C ILE A 36 -6.40 8.57 5.53
N ALA A 37 -5.88 7.67 6.37
CA ALA A 37 -4.87 7.99 7.36
C ALA A 37 -3.48 7.61 6.84
N LEU A 38 -2.51 8.48 7.00
CA LEU A 38 -1.11 8.27 6.62
C LEU A 38 -0.26 8.00 7.87
N ILE A 39 0.53 6.95 7.83
CA ILE A 39 1.44 6.57 8.91
C ILE A 39 2.86 6.45 8.33
N ASP A 40 3.82 7.10 8.95
CA ASP A 40 5.25 6.93 8.65
C ASP A 40 6.05 6.88 9.95
N ALA A 41 7.25 6.28 9.89
CA ALA A 41 8.19 6.31 11.01
C ALA A 41 8.63 7.75 11.31
N ASP A 42 8.74 8.59 10.29
CA ASP A 42 8.88 10.04 10.41
C ASP A 42 7.50 10.70 10.39
N LYS A 43 7.02 11.07 11.58
CA LYS A 43 5.73 11.73 11.74
C LYS A 43 5.63 13.06 10.99
N ASN A 44 6.70 13.84 10.95
CA ASN A 44 6.69 15.11 10.24
C ASN A 44 6.50 14.90 8.73
N LYS A 45 7.05 13.82 8.21
CA LYS A 45 6.84 13.43 6.82
C LYS A 45 5.39 13.04 6.55
N ALA A 46 4.79 12.23 7.43
CA ALA A 46 3.37 11.88 7.30
C ALA A 46 2.47 13.12 7.36
N ASP A 47 2.75 14.05 8.28
CA ASP A 47 2.02 15.33 8.40
C ASP A 47 2.16 16.18 7.13
N GLY A 48 3.38 16.33 6.62
CA GLY A 48 3.65 17.11 5.40
C GLY A 48 2.92 16.53 4.18
N GLU A 49 3.05 15.22 3.95
CA GLU A 49 2.40 14.54 2.82
C GLU A 49 0.87 14.58 2.93
N ALA A 50 0.32 14.36 4.14
CA ALA A 50 -1.12 14.44 4.35
C ALA A 50 -1.66 15.85 4.09
N MET A 51 -0.95 16.88 4.56
CA MET A 51 -1.31 18.28 4.31
C MET A 51 -1.24 18.61 2.81
N ASP A 52 -0.15 18.26 2.14
CA ASP A 52 0.04 18.56 0.72
C ASP A 52 -1.03 17.88 -0.14
N ILE A 53 -1.29 16.60 0.06
CA ILE A 53 -2.32 15.86 -0.68
C ILE A 53 -3.72 16.42 -0.37
N SER A 54 -4.00 16.81 0.88
CA SER A 54 -5.29 17.36 1.28
C SER A 54 -5.65 18.67 0.57
N HIS A 55 -4.65 19.44 0.12
CA HIS A 55 -4.87 20.63 -0.68
C HIS A 55 -5.53 20.36 -2.05
N GLY A 56 -5.50 19.09 -2.51
CA GLY A 56 -6.22 18.66 -3.70
C GLY A 56 -7.70 18.34 -3.47
N ILE A 57 -8.16 18.18 -2.23
CA ILE A 57 -9.55 17.79 -1.91
C ILE A 57 -10.60 18.74 -2.50
N PRO A 58 -10.39 20.09 -2.54
CA PRO A 58 -11.37 20.99 -3.18
C PRO A 58 -11.67 20.68 -4.64
N PHE A 59 -10.80 19.91 -5.31
CA PHE A 59 -10.93 19.50 -6.72
C PHE A 59 -11.28 18.03 -6.91
N ALA A 60 -11.55 17.31 -5.82
CA ALA A 60 -11.83 15.87 -5.80
C ALA A 60 -13.14 15.56 -5.03
N SER A 61 -13.43 14.27 -4.84
CA SER A 61 -14.55 13.86 -3.99
C SER A 61 -14.30 14.22 -2.53
N PRO A 62 -15.33 14.60 -1.76
CA PRO A 62 -15.18 14.90 -0.33
C PRO A 62 -14.57 13.74 0.43
N MET A 63 -13.45 13.99 1.12
CA MET A 63 -12.78 13.00 1.96
C MET A 63 -11.95 13.67 3.06
N LYS A 64 -11.51 12.86 4.03
CA LYS A 64 -10.59 13.26 5.08
C LYS A 64 -9.24 12.59 4.84
N ILE A 65 -8.18 13.39 4.74
CA ILE A 65 -6.78 12.91 4.64
C ILE A 65 -6.00 13.53 5.79
N TYR A 66 -5.29 12.73 6.55
CA TYR A 66 -4.55 13.19 7.73
C TYR A 66 -3.42 12.23 8.10
N ALA A 67 -2.42 12.76 8.80
CA ALA A 67 -1.44 11.92 9.47
C ALA A 67 -2.09 11.26 10.68
N GLY A 68 -2.08 9.96 10.71
CA GLY A 68 -2.67 9.13 11.74
C GLY A 68 -1.65 8.34 12.53
N ASP A 69 -2.14 7.43 13.33
CA ASP A 69 -1.34 6.44 14.05
C ASP A 69 -1.92 5.03 13.89
N TYR A 70 -1.29 4.05 14.53
CA TYR A 70 -1.76 2.67 14.42
C TYR A 70 -3.16 2.42 15.00
N ASP A 71 -3.74 3.31 15.80
CA ASP A 71 -5.10 3.16 16.29
C ASP A 71 -6.15 3.38 15.18
N ASP A 72 -5.75 4.07 14.10
CA ASP A 72 -6.55 4.23 12.89
C ASP A 72 -6.76 2.94 12.10
N VAL A 73 -5.92 1.93 12.35
CA VAL A 73 -6.00 0.62 11.70
C VAL A 73 -7.23 -0.17 12.17
N ALA A 74 -7.67 0.05 13.41
CA ALA A 74 -8.71 -0.77 14.06
C ALA A 74 -10.04 -0.84 13.29
N ASP A 75 -10.42 0.21 12.59
CA ASP A 75 -11.67 0.31 11.83
C ASP A 75 -11.46 0.42 10.31
N ALA A 76 -10.22 0.38 9.83
CA ALA A 76 -9.91 0.48 8.41
C ALA A 76 -10.42 -0.74 7.62
N ALA A 77 -10.91 -0.50 6.41
CA ALA A 77 -11.24 -1.57 5.47
C ALA A 77 -10.00 -2.18 4.83
N ILE A 78 -8.99 -1.36 4.61
CA ILE A 78 -7.72 -1.76 3.99
C ILE A 78 -6.54 -1.04 4.65
N VAL A 79 -5.48 -1.78 4.88
CA VAL A 79 -4.16 -1.24 5.24
C VAL A 79 -3.21 -1.53 4.09
N ILE A 80 -2.59 -0.49 3.55
CA ILE A 80 -1.65 -0.57 2.44
C ILE A 80 -0.25 -0.33 2.99
N ILE A 81 0.68 -1.27 2.79
CA ILE A 81 2.06 -1.16 3.25
C ILE A 81 2.97 -0.90 2.06
N SER A 82 3.43 0.33 1.94
CA SER A 82 4.48 0.75 1.02
C SER A 82 5.80 1.06 1.73
N ALA A 83 5.81 0.91 3.06
CA ALA A 83 7.01 1.11 3.87
C ALA A 83 8.07 0.07 3.56
N GLY A 84 9.25 0.53 3.22
CA GLY A 84 10.39 -0.31 2.90
C GLY A 84 11.64 0.54 2.64
N ALA A 85 12.80 -0.06 2.81
CA ALA A 85 14.08 0.56 2.45
C ALA A 85 14.37 0.31 0.97
N GLY A 86 14.92 1.30 0.29
CA GLY A 86 15.51 1.14 -1.03
C GLY A 86 16.90 0.48 -0.95
N GLN A 87 17.31 -0.19 -2.02
CA GLN A 87 18.64 -0.76 -2.15
C GLN A 87 19.68 0.37 -2.25
N LYS A 88 20.74 0.27 -1.46
CA LYS A 88 21.85 1.22 -1.51
C LYS A 88 22.97 0.69 -2.41
N PRO A 89 23.83 1.55 -2.98
CA PRO A 89 24.99 1.10 -3.71
C PRO A 89 25.85 0.15 -2.87
N GLY A 90 26.22 -1.00 -3.44
CA GLY A 90 27.01 -2.04 -2.77
C GLY A 90 26.21 -3.02 -1.90
N GLU A 91 24.92 -2.85 -1.74
CA GLU A 91 24.06 -3.81 -1.03
C GLU A 91 23.64 -4.96 -1.96
N THR A 92 23.58 -6.15 -1.40
CA THR A 92 23.01 -7.32 -2.07
C THR A 92 21.46 -7.32 -1.99
N ARG A 93 20.82 -8.10 -2.86
CA ARG A 93 19.36 -8.34 -2.74
C ARG A 93 18.98 -8.96 -1.39
N LEU A 94 19.82 -9.84 -0.86
CA LEU A 94 19.57 -10.47 0.43
C LEU A 94 19.60 -9.47 1.58
N ASP A 95 20.50 -8.50 1.53
CA ASP A 95 20.56 -7.41 2.52
C ASP A 95 19.27 -6.58 2.49
N LEU A 96 18.76 -6.28 1.29
CA LEU A 96 17.50 -5.56 1.11
C LEU A 96 16.32 -6.36 1.68
N VAL A 97 16.26 -7.67 1.38
CA VAL A 97 15.22 -8.56 1.93
C VAL A 97 15.26 -8.53 3.46
N ASN A 98 16.43 -8.72 4.06
CA ASN A 98 16.58 -8.74 5.51
C ASN A 98 16.14 -7.43 6.17
N LYS A 99 16.50 -6.29 5.57
CA LYS A 99 16.06 -4.97 6.05
C LYS A 99 14.54 -4.83 6.00
N ASN A 100 13.93 -5.18 4.89
CA ASN A 100 12.50 -5.01 4.71
C ASN A 100 11.70 -6.00 5.55
N VAL A 101 12.20 -7.22 5.77
CA VAL A 101 11.64 -8.17 6.74
C VAL A 101 11.69 -7.60 8.16
N ALA A 102 12.79 -6.92 8.55
CA ALA A 102 12.88 -6.28 9.86
C ALA A 102 11.85 -5.14 10.02
N ILE A 103 11.62 -4.34 8.96
CA ILE A 103 10.58 -3.30 8.93
C ILE A 103 9.19 -3.96 9.10
N PHE A 104 8.89 -5.03 8.38
CA PHE A 104 7.61 -5.73 8.50
C PHE A 104 7.41 -6.35 9.89
N LYS A 105 8.46 -6.86 10.51
CA LYS A 105 8.43 -7.34 11.92
C LYS A 105 8.10 -6.23 12.92
N SER A 106 8.34 -4.97 12.60
CA SER A 106 7.93 -3.85 13.45
C SER A 106 6.50 -3.36 13.14
N ILE A 107 6.05 -3.45 11.90
CA ILE A 107 4.75 -2.94 11.45
C ILE A 107 3.61 -3.93 11.76
N ILE A 108 3.76 -5.19 11.33
CA ILE A 108 2.66 -6.16 11.36
C ILE A 108 2.12 -6.40 12.79
N PRO A 109 2.96 -6.54 13.85
CA PRO A 109 2.43 -6.65 15.20
C PRO A 109 1.62 -5.44 15.67
N GLU A 110 1.96 -4.23 15.21
CA GLU A 110 1.20 -3.04 15.55
C GLU A 110 -0.18 -3.02 14.91
N ILE A 111 -0.32 -3.61 13.72
CA ILE A 111 -1.60 -3.80 13.05
C ILE A 111 -2.45 -4.84 13.80
N THR A 112 -1.87 -6.00 14.10
CA THR A 112 -2.61 -7.12 14.68
C THR A 112 -3.04 -6.87 16.13
N LYS A 113 -2.28 -6.13 16.91
CA LYS A 113 -2.66 -5.70 18.27
C LYS A 113 -3.99 -4.92 18.31
N ARG A 114 -4.40 -4.33 17.21
CA ARG A 114 -5.62 -3.50 17.10
C ARG A 114 -6.83 -4.25 16.56
N GLU A 115 -6.78 -5.58 16.59
CA GLU A 115 -7.87 -6.45 16.11
C GLU A 115 -8.30 -6.14 14.67
N PHE A 116 -7.36 -5.75 13.82
CA PHE A 116 -7.61 -5.43 12.41
C PHE A 116 -8.28 -6.61 11.70
N GLY A 117 -9.41 -6.34 11.05
CA GLY A 117 -10.19 -7.36 10.34
C GLY A 117 -10.39 -7.06 8.84
N GLY A 118 -9.69 -6.07 8.30
CA GLY A 118 -9.76 -5.67 6.89
C GLY A 118 -8.80 -6.46 5.99
N ILE A 119 -8.46 -5.87 4.86
CA ILE A 119 -7.51 -6.39 3.87
C ILE A 119 -6.15 -5.75 4.09
N LEU A 120 -5.10 -6.54 4.12
CA LEU A 120 -3.72 -6.09 4.15
C LEU A 120 -3.14 -6.16 2.73
N LEU A 121 -2.79 -5.01 2.15
CA LEU A 121 -2.20 -4.91 0.82
C LEU A 121 -0.72 -4.55 0.93
N VAL A 122 0.14 -5.44 0.44
CA VAL A 122 1.59 -5.26 0.41
C VAL A 122 2.01 -4.70 -0.95
N VAL A 123 2.71 -3.57 -0.95
CA VAL A 123 3.22 -2.88 -2.16
C VAL A 123 4.74 -2.71 -2.11
N ALA A 124 5.34 -2.88 -0.92
CA ALA A 124 6.79 -2.80 -0.73
C ALA A 124 7.52 -3.98 -1.38
N ASN A 125 8.70 -3.74 -1.95
CA ASN A 125 9.53 -4.77 -2.56
C ASN A 125 10.58 -5.35 -1.59
N PRO A 126 10.93 -6.65 -1.76
CA PRO A 126 10.40 -7.61 -2.75
C PRO A 126 9.00 -8.12 -2.35
N VAL A 127 8.00 -7.80 -3.17
CA VAL A 127 6.58 -7.88 -2.81
C VAL A 127 6.13 -9.31 -2.47
N ASP A 128 6.55 -10.32 -3.22
CA ASP A 128 6.10 -11.70 -2.99
C ASP A 128 6.64 -12.25 -1.67
N ILE A 129 7.92 -12.00 -1.38
CA ILE A 129 8.56 -12.38 -0.11
C ILE A 129 7.89 -11.65 1.06
N LEU A 130 7.68 -10.33 0.94
CA LEU A 130 7.09 -9.53 2.01
C LEU A 130 5.62 -9.87 2.24
N THR A 131 4.89 -10.27 1.20
CA THR A 131 3.53 -10.79 1.32
C THR A 131 3.51 -12.09 2.13
N GLN A 132 4.42 -13.04 1.85
CA GLN A 132 4.57 -14.26 2.63
C GLN A 132 4.94 -13.97 4.10
N VAL A 133 5.82 -13.00 4.33
CA VAL A 133 6.17 -12.53 5.68
C VAL A 133 4.95 -11.95 6.38
N ALA A 134 4.16 -11.12 5.68
CA ALA A 134 2.94 -10.53 6.22
C ALA A 134 1.89 -11.58 6.60
N ILE A 135 1.67 -12.60 5.76
CA ILE A 135 0.77 -13.73 6.05
C ILE A 135 1.23 -14.42 7.36
N LYS A 136 2.50 -14.79 7.44
CA LYS A 136 3.04 -15.51 8.61
C LYS A 136 3.01 -14.70 9.91
N LEU A 137 3.26 -13.39 9.83
CA LEU A 137 3.33 -12.53 11.02
C LEU A 137 1.97 -12.03 11.47
N SER A 138 1.03 -11.84 10.55
CA SER A 138 -0.29 -11.26 10.88
C SER A 138 -1.24 -12.27 11.50
N GLY A 139 -1.13 -13.55 11.13
CA GLY A 139 -2.12 -14.57 11.49
C GLY A 139 -3.50 -14.32 10.89
N LEU A 140 -3.62 -13.37 9.95
CA LEU A 140 -4.84 -13.16 9.18
C LEU A 140 -5.06 -14.33 8.21
N PRO A 141 -6.31 -14.62 7.81
CA PRO A 141 -6.59 -15.52 6.71
C PRO A 141 -5.83 -15.09 5.44
N GLU A 142 -5.25 -16.04 4.69
CA GLU A 142 -4.41 -15.73 3.52
C GLU A 142 -5.13 -14.87 2.48
N GLU A 143 -6.43 -15.11 2.28
CA GLU A 143 -7.27 -14.34 1.36
C GLU A 143 -7.43 -12.86 1.75
N ARG A 144 -6.99 -12.48 2.93
CA ARG A 144 -6.98 -11.08 3.41
C ARG A 144 -5.62 -10.42 3.35
N VAL A 145 -4.60 -11.14 2.91
CA VAL A 145 -3.24 -10.58 2.74
C VAL A 145 -2.87 -10.69 1.27
N ILE A 146 -2.82 -9.54 0.60
CA ILE A 146 -2.65 -9.47 -0.85
C ILE A 146 -1.34 -8.73 -1.15
N GLY A 147 -0.53 -9.29 -2.03
CA GLY A 147 0.59 -8.57 -2.65
C GLY A 147 0.14 -7.91 -3.95
N SER A 148 0.69 -6.74 -4.27
CA SER A 148 0.45 -6.10 -5.57
C SER A 148 0.96 -6.94 -6.75
N GLY A 149 1.94 -7.82 -6.50
CA GLY A 149 2.44 -8.79 -7.46
C GLY A 149 2.77 -8.17 -8.81
N THR A 150 2.29 -8.80 -9.86
CA THR A 150 2.54 -8.42 -11.27
C THR A 150 1.52 -7.43 -11.84
N VAL A 151 0.77 -6.71 -11.01
CA VAL A 151 -0.19 -5.68 -11.49
C VAL A 151 0.51 -4.61 -12.31
N LEU A 152 1.66 -4.11 -11.83
CA LEU A 152 2.45 -3.10 -12.53
C LEU A 152 3.03 -3.65 -13.85
N ASP A 153 3.51 -4.89 -13.84
CA ASP A 153 4.07 -5.54 -15.04
C ASP A 153 3.00 -5.73 -16.09
N SER A 154 1.81 -6.16 -15.68
CA SER A 154 0.64 -6.26 -16.55
C SER A 154 0.24 -4.90 -17.15
N ALA A 155 0.26 -3.83 -16.36
CA ALA A 155 -0.02 -2.49 -16.83
C ALA A 155 1.02 -2.01 -17.86
N ARG A 156 2.30 -2.27 -17.60
CA ARG A 156 3.41 -1.97 -18.53
C ARG A 156 3.26 -2.74 -19.87
N LEU A 157 2.96 -4.04 -19.79
CA LEU A 157 2.72 -4.87 -20.98
C LEU A 157 1.56 -4.32 -21.81
N ARG A 158 0.42 -4.02 -21.16
CA ARG A 158 -0.75 -3.46 -21.85
C ARG A 158 -0.45 -2.12 -22.50
N SER A 159 0.29 -1.24 -21.82
CA SER A 159 0.73 0.04 -22.38
C SER A 159 1.61 -0.15 -23.61
N LYS A 160 2.60 -1.06 -23.56
CA LYS A 160 3.49 -1.34 -24.69
C LYS A 160 2.79 -1.98 -25.86
N LEU A 161 1.89 -2.94 -25.62
CA LEU A 161 1.09 -3.55 -26.68
C LEU A 161 0.14 -2.53 -27.32
N GLY A 162 -0.49 -1.67 -26.52
CA GLY A 162 -1.35 -0.60 -27.03
C GLY A 162 -0.59 0.34 -27.97
N GLN A 163 0.62 0.76 -27.60
CA GLN A 163 1.51 1.57 -28.44
C GLN A 163 1.89 0.84 -29.73
N HIS A 164 2.30 -0.43 -29.62
CA HIS A 164 2.73 -1.23 -30.78
C HIS A 164 1.60 -1.47 -31.78
N LEU A 165 0.39 -1.75 -31.29
CA LEU A 165 -0.79 -2.05 -32.10
C LEU A 165 -1.59 -0.81 -32.47
N SER A 166 -1.18 0.38 -32.01
CA SER A 166 -1.90 1.65 -32.19
C SER A 166 -3.37 1.59 -31.73
N VAL A 167 -3.61 0.94 -30.58
CA VAL A 167 -4.91 0.86 -29.92
C VAL A 167 -4.84 1.41 -28.50
N ASP A 168 -5.99 1.78 -27.93
CA ASP A 168 -6.05 2.20 -26.53
C ASP A 168 -5.64 1.04 -25.62
N SER A 169 -4.72 1.28 -24.68
CA SER A 169 -4.24 0.27 -23.75
C SER A 169 -5.36 -0.32 -22.87
N ARG A 170 -6.47 0.38 -22.70
CA ARG A 170 -7.68 -0.12 -21.99
C ARG A 170 -8.36 -1.26 -22.78
N SER A 171 -8.18 -1.28 -24.10
CA SER A 171 -8.69 -2.35 -24.97
C SER A 171 -7.77 -3.56 -25.07
N VAL A 172 -6.59 -3.50 -24.46
CA VAL A 172 -5.64 -4.62 -24.40
C VAL A 172 -5.91 -5.47 -23.17
N HIS A 173 -6.27 -6.73 -23.37
CA HIS A 173 -6.47 -7.72 -22.29
C HIS A 173 -5.30 -8.68 -22.25
N ALA A 174 -4.28 -8.34 -21.46
CA ALA A 174 -3.08 -9.13 -21.28
C ALA A 174 -2.64 -9.07 -19.82
N PHE A 175 -2.16 -10.19 -19.30
CA PHE A 175 -1.73 -10.32 -17.91
C PHE A 175 -0.36 -10.99 -17.85
N ILE A 176 0.49 -10.49 -16.96
CA ILE A 176 1.69 -11.18 -16.51
C ILE A 176 1.34 -11.88 -15.20
N VAL A 177 1.70 -13.13 -15.09
CA VAL A 177 1.48 -13.96 -13.90
C VAL A 177 2.80 -14.57 -13.45
N GLY A 178 2.90 -14.84 -12.15
CA GLY A 178 4.10 -15.38 -11.52
C GLY A 178 4.68 -14.42 -10.50
N GLU A 179 5.94 -14.60 -10.16
CA GLU A 179 6.66 -13.74 -9.22
C GLU A 179 6.99 -12.38 -9.86
N HIS A 180 6.79 -11.30 -9.09
CA HIS A 180 7.26 -9.99 -9.49
C HIS A 180 8.77 -9.90 -9.22
N GLY A 181 9.54 -9.74 -10.27
CA GLY A 181 11.00 -9.67 -10.19
C GLY A 181 11.60 -8.93 -11.37
N ASP A 182 12.92 -8.91 -11.44
CA ASP A 182 13.71 -8.31 -12.53
C ASP A 182 13.83 -9.28 -13.71
#